data_3d0f881d3d952ca3952a2a459d92e9ea
#
_entry.id   3d0f881d3d952ca3952a2a459d92e9ea
#
_cell.length_a   1.000
_cell.length_b   1.000
_cell.length_c   1.000
_cell.angle_alpha   90.00
_cell.angle_beta   90.00
_cell.angle_gamma   90.00
#
_symmetry.space_group_name_H-M   'P 1'
#
loop_
_entity.id
_entity.type
_entity.pdbx_description
1 polymer ?
#
loop_
_entity_poly.entity_id
_entity_poly.type
_entity_poly.pdbx_seq_one_letter_code
_entity_poly.pdbx_strand_id
1 'polypeptide(L)'
;KKDQAAVRSGRKPEDVTLMAVTKLHTVDEINEAIDAGATDIGENKVQELLSKYPDVKPVRWHLIGHLQTNKVKQIIDKVVMIHSVDSLHLAQEINKRAGNAGLVMDILIEINVGNEESKTGINAEDLVPLVKEITGSCEHVRVRGVMCIPPYGEAPEESRKYFAETRKLFQELQQLDLPEDRAVIDTLSMGMSSDYEVAVEEGSTIVRVGSAIFGKRNYR
;
A
#
# COMPACT_ATOMS: atom_id res chain seq x y z
N LYS A 1 9.28 8.17 -16.69
CA LYS A 1 10.18 7.30 -15.91
C LYS A 1 9.49 6.00 -15.49
N LYS A 2 8.34 6.03 -14.75
CA LYS A 2 7.59 4.81 -14.37
C LYS A 2 7.29 3.94 -15.59
N ASP A 3 6.75 4.51 -16.65
CA ASP A 3 6.41 3.81 -17.89
C ASP A 3 7.65 3.20 -18.58
N GLN A 4 8.75 3.92 -18.56
CA GLN A 4 10.02 3.42 -19.10
C GLN A 4 10.56 2.23 -18.26
N ALA A 5 10.43 2.28 -16.94
CA ALA A 5 10.83 1.17 -16.06
C ALA A 5 9.93 -0.06 -16.29
N ALA A 6 8.61 0.12 -16.46
CA ALA A 6 7.68 -0.95 -16.82
C ALA A 6 8.10 -1.62 -18.14
N VAL A 7 8.34 -0.82 -19.19
CA VAL A 7 8.77 -1.35 -20.49
C VAL A 7 10.12 -2.10 -20.40
N ARG A 8 11.11 -1.54 -19.67
CA ARG A 8 12.40 -2.23 -19.45
C ARG A 8 12.25 -3.60 -18.77
N SER A 9 11.24 -3.74 -17.91
CA SER A 9 10.93 -5.02 -17.23
C SER A 9 9.98 -5.94 -18.02
N GLY A 10 9.68 -5.61 -19.28
CA GLY A 10 8.80 -6.40 -20.13
C GLY A 10 7.31 -6.28 -19.78
N ARG A 11 6.93 -5.24 -19.02
CA ARG A 11 5.56 -4.98 -18.58
C ARG A 11 4.96 -3.79 -19.30
N LYS A 12 3.64 -3.69 -19.28
CA LYS A 12 2.95 -2.52 -19.81
C LYS A 12 2.90 -1.40 -18.78
N PRO A 13 2.92 -0.12 -19.19
CA PRO A 13 2.79 1.02 -18.28
C PRO A 13 1.55 0.99 -17.39
N GLU A 14 0.43 0.48 -17.91
CA GLU A 14 -0.85 0.33 -17.22
C GLU A 14 -0.85 -0.74 -16.13
N ASP A 15 0.12 -1.67 -16.13
CA ASP A 15 0.28 -2.67 -15.08
C ASP A 15 0.81 -2.07 -13.76
N VAL A 16 1.18 -0.79 -13.78
CA VAL A 16 1.76 -0.09 -12.63
C VAL A 16 0.98 1.18 -12.30
N THR A 17 0.29 1.16 -11.18
CA THR A 17 -0.40 2.33 -10.63
C THR A 17 0.59 3.29 -9.99
N LEU A 18 0.54 4.55 -10.38
CA LEU A 18 1.24 5.65 -9.71
C LEU A 18 0.32 6.26 -8.66
N MET A 19 0.57 5.96 -7.39
CA MET A 19 -0.15 6.56 -6.27
C MET A 19 0.53 7.86 -5.84
N ALA A 20 -0.19 8.97 -5.84
CA ALA A 20 0.29 10.23 -5.30
C ALA A 20 0.21 10.23 -3.76
N VAL A 21 1.34 10.37 -3.07
CA VAL A 21 1.40 10.40 -1.60
C VAL A 21 1.20 11.84 -1.13
N THR A 22 0.05 12.10 -0.52
CA THR A 22 -0.50 13.44 -0.27
C THR A 22 -0.25 13.98 1.14
N LYS A 23 0.48 13.25 1.98
CA LYS A 23 0.81 13.70 3.34
C LYS A 23 1.50 15.05 3.33
N LEU A 24 1.05 15.97 4.20
CA LEU A 24 1.54 17.35 4.35
C LEU A 24 1.29 18.27 3.13
N HIS A 25 0.47 17.85 2.18
CA HIS A 25 0.05 18.67 1.03
C HIS A 25 -1.35 19.22 1.23
N THR A 26 -1.63 20.38 0.65
CA THR A 26 -2.93 21.05 0.71
C THR A 26 -3.95 20.38 -0.20
N VAL A 27 -5.23 20.65 0.05
CA VAL A 27 -6.33 20.19 -0.83
C VAL A 27 -6.14 20.69 -2.28
N ASP A 28 -5.69 21.95 -2.45
CA ASP A 28 -5.47 22.54 -3.78
C ASP A 28 -4.36 21.79 -4.54
N GLU A 29 -3.22 21.49 -3.89
CA GLU A 29 -2.14 20.70 -4.51
C GLU A 29 -2.62 19.30 -4.88
N ILE A 30 -3.44 18.67 -4.05
CA ILE A 30 -3.99 17.34 -4.31
C ILE A 30 -4.96 17.40 -5.50
N ASN A 31 -5.86 18.39 -5.53
CA ASN A 31 -6.80 18.57 -6.63
C ASN A 31 -6.08 18.89 -7.96
N GLU A 32 -4.99 19.63 -7.92
CA GLU A 32 -4.13 19.86 -9.11
C GLU A 32 -3.51 18.54 -9.60
N ALA A 33 -3.03 17.68 -8.70
CA ALA A 33 -2.52 16.35 -9.08
C ALA A 33 -3.61 15.46 -9.69
N ILE A 34 -4.85 15.52 -9.17
CA ILE A 34 -6.00 14.80 -9.72
C ILE A 34 -6.35 15.32 -11.11
N ASP A 35 -6.37 16.63 -11.31
CA ASP A 35 -6.60 17.26 -12.63
C ASP A 35 -5.49 16.89 -13.64
N ALA A 36 -4.28 16.65 -13.17
CA ALA A 36 -3.16 16.15 -13.96
C ALA A 36 -3.21 14.62 -14.22
N GLY A 37 -4.23 13.92 -13.71
CA GLY A 37 -4.48 12.50 -14.00
C GLY A 37 -4.14 11.53 -12.87
N ALA A 38 -3.92 11.98 -11.64
CA ALA A 38 -3.78 11.08 -10.50
C ALA A 38 -5.12 10.40 -10.19
N THR A 39 -5.15 9.07 -10.23
CA THR A 39 -6.34 8.25 -9.96
C THR A 39 -6.35 7.66 -8.56
N ASP A 40 -5.19 7.62 -7.92
CA ASP A 40 -4.95 7.02 -6.62
C ASP A 40 -4.12 7.95 -5.75
N ILE A 41 -4.56 8.15 -4.52
CA ILE A 41 -3.82 8.95 -3.53
C ILE A 41 -3.66 8.19 -2.22
N GLY A 42 -2.54 8.44 -1.53
CA GLY A 42 -2.21 7.74 -0.30
C GLY A 42 -1.93 8.68 0.87
N GLU A 43 -2.56 8.41 2.00
CA GLU A 43 -2.34 9.12 3.25
C GLU A 43 -1.70 8.22 4.31
N ASN A 44 -0.84 8.82 5.14
CA ASN A 44 -0.20 8.11 6.24
C ASN A 44 -1.01 8.17 7.54
N LYS A 45 -1.75 9.24 7.77
CA LYS A 45 -2.46 9.51 9.03
C LYS A 45 -3.96 9.64 8.82
N VAL A 46 -4.73 8.92 9.63
CA VAL A 46 -6.20 8.96 9.60
C VAL A 46 -6.73 10.38 9.78
N GLN A 47 -6.18 11.16 10.72
CA GLN A 47 -6.64 12.52 10.97
C GLN A 47 -6.42 13.44 9.76
N GLU A 48 -5.30 13.29 9.08
CA GLU A 48 -4.97 14.06 7.89
C GLU A 48 -5.88 13.67 6.71
N LEU A 49 -6.12 12.37 6.52
CA LEU A 49 -7.10 11.88 5.56
C LEU A 49 -8.47 12.51 5.79
N LEU A 50 -8.99 12.43 7.02
CA LEU A 50 -10.31 12.93 7.37
C LEU A 50 -10.45 14.45 7.19
N SER A 51 -9.40 15.21 7.46
CA SER A 51 -9.41 16.66 7.29
C SER A 51 -9.46 17.12 5.83
N LYS A 52 -8.98 16.28 4.91
CA LYS A 52 -8.93 16.58 3.47
C LYS A 52 -10.08 15.96 2.68
N TYR A 53 -10.60 14.82 3.15
CA TYR A 53 -11.57 14.00 2.44
C TYR A 53 -12.81 14.77 1.92
N PRO A 54 -13.42 15.72 2.68
CA PRO A 54 -14.60 16.45 2.21
C PRO A 54 -14.35 17.38 1.04
N ASP A 55 -13.12 17.90 0.90
CA ASP A 55 -12.79 19.01 0.00
C ASP A 55 -11.96 18.54 -1.21
N VAL A 56 -11.45 17.30 -1.19
CA VAL A 56 -10.70 16.71 -2.30
C VAL A 56 -11.68 16.13 -3.33
N LYS A 57 -11.40 16.36 -4.60
CA LYS A 57 -12.15 15.80 -5.74
C LYS A 57 -12.25 14.27 -5.65
N PRO A 58 -13.27 13.65 -6.27
CA PRO A 58 -13.40 12.20 -6.29
C PRO A 58 -12.14 11.51 -6.81
N VAL A 59 -11.57 10.63 -5.96
CA VAL A 59 -10.34 9.89 -6.23
C VAL A 59 -10.31 8.64 -5.35
N ARG A 60 -9.52 7.63 -5.70
CA ARG A 60 -9.34 6.45 -4.85
C ARG A 60 -8.36 6.76 -3.72
N TRP A 61 -8.85 6.71 -2.50
CA TRP A 61 -8.06 6.93 -1.29
C TRP A 61 -7.48 5.62 -0.77
N HIS A 62 -6.21 5.64 -0.39
CA HIS A 62 -5.52 4.53 0.27
C HIS A 62 -4.97 4.99 1.62
N LEU A 63 -5.03 4.13 2.63
CA LEU A 63 -4.24 4.31 3.84
C LEU A 63 -2.95 3.50 3.71
N ILE A 64 -1.81 4.18 3.79
CA ILE A 64 -0.47 3.58 3.57
C ILE A 64 0.44 3.69 4.79
N GLY A 65 0.03 4.36 5.86
CA GLY A 65 0.77 4.44 7.11
C GLY A 65 0.14 3.58 8.21
N HIS A 66 0.85 3.42 9.32
CA HIS A 66 0.41 2.60 10.44
C HIS A 66 -1.01 2.96 10.92
N LEU A 67 -1.86 1.95 11.03
CA LEU A 67 -3.26 2.07 11.42
C LEU A 67 -3.49 1.52 12.82
N GLN A 68 -3.85 2.39 13.74
CA GLN A 68 -4.32 1.99 15.07
C GLN A 68 -5.75 1.42 14.97
N THR A 69 -6.04 0.33 15.67
CA THR A 69 -7.36 -0.34 15.64
C THR A 69 -8.53 0.58 15.97
N ASN A 70 -8.37 1.49 16.95
CA ASN A 70 -9.41 2.46 17.34
C ASN A 70 -9.74 3.50 16.24
N LYS A 71 -8.91 3.60 15.20
CA LYS A 71 -9.10 4.53 14.07
C LYS A 71 -9.78 3.87 12.86
N VAL A 72 -9.83 2.54 12.76
CA VAL A 72 -10.39 1.80 11.63
C VAL A 72 -11.79 2.28 11.28
N LYS A 73 -12.67 2.43 12.28
CA LYS A 73 -14.06 2.88 12.09
C LYS A 73 -14.21 4.22 11.38
N GLN A 74 -13.16 5.07 11.40
CA GLN A 74 -13.22 6.42 10.85
C GLN A 74 -12.97 6.46 9.34
N ILE A 75 -12.32 5.41 8.80
CA ILE A 75 -11.85 5.38 7.40
C ILE A 75 -12.41 4.23 6.57
N ILE A 76 -13.09 3.28 7.20
CA ILE A 76 -13.49 2.02 6.55
C ILE A 76 -14.36 2.21 5.31
N ASP A 77 -15.13 3.28 5.27
CA ASP A 77 -16.03 3.69 4.17
C ASP A 77 -15.40 4.76 3.24
N LYS A 78 -14.16 5.15 3.48
CA LYS A 78 -13.48 6.25 2.78
C LYS A 78 -12.29 5.79 1.94
N VAL A 79 -11.68 4.67 2.28
CA VAL A 79 -10.53 4.15 1.57
C VAL A 79 -10.90 2.91 0.76
N VAL A 80 -10.24 2.73 -0.38
CA VAL A 80 -10.42 1.52 -1.21
C VAL A 80 -9.48 0.39 -0.78
N MET A 81 -8.40 0.71 -0.07
CA MET A 81 -7.41 -0.28 0.37
C MET A 81 -6.60 0.23 1.57
N ILE A 82 -6.26 -0.68 2.49
CA ILE A 82 -5.36 -0.45 3.61
C ILE A 82 -4.08 -1.27 3.37
N HIS A 83 -2.92 -0.58 3.26
CA HIS A 83 -1.65 -1.20 2.91
C HIS A 83 -0.81 -1.68 4.10
N SER A 84 -1.19 -1.31 5.31
CA SER A 84 -0.37 -1.40 6.52
C SER A 84 -0.90 -2.42 7.54
N VAL A 85 -1.44 -3.53 7.07
CA VAL A 85 -1.93 -4.58 7.98
C VAL A 85 -0.76 -5.46 8.40
N ASP A 86 -0.50 -5.50 9.71
CA ASP A 86 0.65 -6.18 10.33
C ASP A 86 0.26 -7.17 11.42
N SER A 87 -1.03 -7.44 11.61
CA SER A 87 -1.49 -8.36 12.65
C SER A 87 -2.91 -8.88 12.37
N LEU A 88 -3.20 -10.09 12.89
CA LEU A 88 -4.54 -10.64 12.88
C LEU A 88 -5.51 -9.75 13.65
N HIS A 89 -5.08 -9.18 14.78
CA HIS A 89 -5.92 -8.29 15.58
C HIS A 89 -6.42 -7.07 14.79
N LEU A 90 -5.53 -6.44 14.01
CA LEU A 90 -5.93 -5.32 13.13
C LEU A 90 -6.86 -5.81 12.00
N ALA A 91 -6.56 -6.94 11.38
CA ALA A 91 -7.41 -7.52 10.33
C ALA A 91 -8.82 -7.85 10.85
N GLN A 92 -8.95 -8.37 12.06
CA GLN A 92 -10.24 -8.65 12.72
C GLN A 92 -11.04 -7.38 13.01
N GLU A 93 -10.40 -6.28 13.42
CA GLU A 93 -11.10 -5.00 13.61
C GLU A 93 -11.55 -4.42 12.26
N ILE A 94 -10.71 -4.52 11.21
CA ILE A 94 -11.09 -4.14 9.84
C ILE A 94 -12.29 -4.97 9.39
N ASN A 95 -12.24 -6.29 9.56
CA ASN A 95 -13.33 -7.22 9.23
C ASN A 95 -14.66 -6.81 9.89
N LYS A 96 -14.60 -6.55 11.21
CA LYS A 96 -15.76 -6.11 11.98
C LYS A 96 -16.35 -4.81 11.44
N ARG A 97 -15.51 -3.81 11.13
CA ARG A 97 -15.97 -2.50 10.65
C ARG A 97 -16.47 -2.57 9.22
N ALA A 98 -15.81 -3.34 8.36
CA ALA A 98 -16.25 -3.59 7.00
C ALA A 98 -17.61 -4.28 6.95
N GLY A 99 -17.79 -5.35 7.74
CA GLY A 99 -19.06 -6.04 7.87
C GLY A 99 -20.20 -5.13 8.36
N ASN A 100 -19.94 -4.29 9.38
CA ASN A 100 -20.93 -3.32 9.87
C ASN A 100 -21.29 -2.25 8.80
N ALA A 101 -20.39 -1.95 7.88
CA ALA A 101 -20.62 -1.03 6.78
C ALA A 101 -21.16 -1.70 5.50
N GLY A 102 -21.34 -3.04 5.51
CA GLY A 102 -21.84 -3.81 4.37
C GLY A 102 -20.86 -3.86 3.20
N LEU A 103 -19.55 -3.83 3.47
CA LEU A 103 -18.50 -3.84 2.44
C LEU A 103 -17.44 -4.92 2.72
N VAL A 104 -16.61 -5.19 1.73
CA VAL A 104 -15.38 -6.00 1.85
C VAL A 104 -14.20 -5.06 1.64
N MET A 105 -13.28 -5.03 2.61
CA MET A 105 -12.10 -4.16 2.56
C MET A 105 -10.90 -4.89 1.98
N ASP A 106 -10.33 -4.31 0.92
CA ASP A 106 -9.05 -4.77 0.36
C ASP A 106 -7.90 -4.38 1.29
N ILE A 107 -7.02 -5.33 1.57
CA ILE A 107 -5.84 -5.10 2.42
C ILE A 107 -4.57 -5.64 1.79
N LEU A 108 -3.43 -5.04 2.15
CA LEU A 108 -2.11 -5.61 1.95
C LEU A 108 -1.47 -5.92 3.30
N ILE A 109 -0.67 -6.97 3.34
CA ILE A 109 0.15 -7.29 4.51
C ILE A 109 1.46 -6.51 4.44
N GLU A 110 1.75 -5.73 5.47
CA GLU A 110 3.01 -4.99 5.58
C GLU A 110 4.13 -5.90 6.07
N ILE A 111 5.22 -5.98 5.30
CA ILE A 111 6.39 -6.82 5.60
C ILE A 111 7.57 -5.94 5.98
N ASN A 112 8.22 -6.25 7.10
CA ASN A 112 9.47 -5.65 7.53
C ASN A 112 10.67 -6.38 6.89
N VAL A 113 10.92 -6.11 5.62
CA VAL A 113 12.00 -6.75 4.83
C VAL A 113 13.41 -6.39 5.29
N GLY A 114 13.57 -5.36 6.10
CA GLY A 114 14.87 -4.93 6.64
C GLY A 114 15.19 -5.52 8.00
N ASN A 115 14.27 -6.24 8.62
CA ASN A 115 14.35 -6.73 10.01
C ASN A 115 14.77 -5.62 11.00
N GLU A 116 14.28 -4.40 10.77
CA GLU A 116 14.56 -3.26 11.65
C GLU A 116 13.53 -3.23 12.79
N GLU A 117 13.97 -3.36 14.04
CA GLU A 117 13.10 -3.37 15.24
C GLU A 117 12.23 -2.10 15.37
N SER A 118 12.67 -0.99 14.80
CA SER A 118 11.96 0.30 14.86
C SER A 118 10.86 0.46 13.82
N LYS A 119 10.72 -0.49 12.87
CA LYS A 119 9.73 -0.41 11.78
C LYS A 119 8.53 -1.32 12.03
N THR A 120 7.40 -0.91 11.47
CA THR A 120 6.17 -1.70 11.38
C THR A 120 6.30 -2.83 10.36
N GLY A 121 5.36 -3.75 10.37
CA GLY A 121 5.32 -4.88 9.48
C GLY A 121 5.71 -6.19 10.17
N ILE A 122 5.29 -7.29 9.60
CA ILE A 122 5.61 -8.65 10.09
C ILE A 122 6.93 -9.14 9.50
N ASN A 123 7.52 -10.16 10.14
CA ASN A 123 8.65 -10.88 9.55
C ASN A 123 8.18 -11.74 8.36
N ALA A 124 9.10 -12.04 7.44
CA ALA A 124 8.79 -12.84 6.25
C ALA A 124 8.19 -14.22 6.57
N GLU A 125 8.68 -14.88 7.61
CA GLU A 125 8.23 -16.20 8.08
C GLU A 125 6.78 -16.21 8.61
N ASP A 126 6.28 -15.07 9.07
CA ASP A 126 4.93 -14.93 9.60
C ASP A 126 3.88 -14.67 8.51
N LEU A 127 4.30 -14.39 7.27
CA LEU A 127 3.40 -13.97 6.19
C LEU A 127 2.35 -15.03 5.85
N VAL A 128 2.77 -16.25 5.53
CA VAL A 128 1.85 -17.32 5.11
C VAL A 128 0.91 -17.72 6.26
N PRO A 129 1.39 -17.92 7.51
CA PRO A 129 0.52 -18.15 8.65
C PRO A 129 -0.54 -17.07 8.82
N LEU A 130 -0.15 -15.80 8.83
CA LEU A 130 -1.07 -14.67 9.01
C LEU A 130 -2.12 -14.59 7.89
N VAL A 131 -1.72 -14.73 6.63
CA VAL A 131 -2.66 -14.71 5.49
C VAL A 131 -3.69 -15.84 5.62
N LYS A 132 -3.28 -17.06 5.98
CA LYS A 132 -4.20 -18.20 6.19
C LYS A 132 -5.18 -17.93 7.34
N GLU A 133 -4.73 -17.36 8.44
CA GLU A 133 -5.60 -17.00 9.57
C GLU A 133 -6.61 -15.92 9.18
N ILE A 134 -6.17 -14.87 8.47
CA ILE A 134 -7.05 -13.80 8.00
C ILE A 134 -8.10 -14.36 7.03
N THR A 135 -7.68 -15.09 6.01
CA THR A 135 -8.60 -15.65 4.99
C THR A 135 -9.52 -16.72 5.56
N GLY A 136 -9.10 -17.40 6.62
CA GLY A 136 -9.92 -18.39 7.34
C GLY A 136 -10.97 -17.79 8.29
N SER A 137 -10.76 -16.55 8.79
CA SER A 137 -11.58 -15.98 9.86
C SER A 137 -12.22 -14.63 9.57
N CYS A 138 -11.81 -13.93 8.48
CA CYS A 138 -12.27 -12.58 8.17
C CYS A 138 -13.06 -12.56 6.85
N GLU A 139 -14.40 -12.62 6.92
CA GLU A 139 -15.28 -12.69 5.75
C GLU A 139 -15.44 -11.37 5.00
N HIS A 140 -15.17 -10.25 5.66
CA HIS A 140 -15.29 -8.90 5.12
C HIS A 140 -13.93 -8.23 4.84
N VAL A 141 -12.88 -9.06 4.71
CA VAL A 141 -11.53 -8.62 4.33
C VAL A 141 -11.08 -9.46 3.13
N ARG A 142 -10.45 -8.80 2.18
CA ARG A 142 -9.82 -9.47 1.04
C ARG A 142 -8.34 -9.13 0.97
N VAL A 143 -7.49 -10.14 1.09
CA VAL A 143 -6.03 -9.98 0.95
C VAL A 143 -5.69 -9.84 -0.52
N ARG A 144 -5.06 -8.71 -0.89
CA ARG A 144 -4.66 -8.41 -2.26
C ARG A 144 -3.17 -8.62 -2.52
N GLY A 145 -2.39 -8.82 -1.48
CA GLY A 145 -0.95 -9.00 -1.60
C GLY A 145 -0.17 -8.39 -0.46
N VAL A 146 0.98 -7.80 -0.77
CA VAL A 146 1.92 -7.30 0.23
C VAL A 146 2.38 -5.87 -0.04
N MET A 147 2.84 -5.22 1.03
CA MET A 147 3.48 -3.91 1.00
C MET A 147 4.81 -3.97 1.75
N CYS A 148 5.83 -3.29 1.25
CA CYS A 148 7.05 -3.07 2.01
C CYS A 148 7.59 -1.64 1.89
N ILE A 149 8.35 -1.25 2.92
CA ILE A 149 9.18 -0.04 2.92
C ILE A 149 10.60 -0.51 3.27
N PRO A 150 11.52 -0.55 2.30
CA PRO A 150 12.88 -0.99 2.55
C PRO A 150 13.61 -0.05 3.52
N PRO A 151 14.71 -0.47 4.15
CA PRO A 151 15.63 0.43 4.81
C PRO A 151 16.05 1.59 3.90
N TYR A 152 16.23 2.76 4.50
CA TYR A 152 16.69 3.92 3.75
C TYR A 152 18.12 3.67 3.24
N GLY A 153 18.31 3.75 1.93
CA GLY A 153 19.60 3.61 1.27
C GLY A 153 20.05 4.92 0.62
N GLU A 154 21.35 5.07 0.38
CA GLU A 154 21.91 6.23 -0.29
C GLU A 154 21.64 6.20 -1.80
N ALA A 155 21.66 5.00 -2.40
CA ALA A 155 21.38 4.79 -3.81
C ALA A 155 20.12 3.95 -4.04
N PRO A 156 19.32 4.23 -5.10
CA PRO A 156 18.10 3.46 -5.42
C PRO A 156 18.33 1.96 -5.56
N GLU A 157 19.48 1.56 -6.11
CA GLU A 157 19.85 0.15 -6.32
C GLU A 157 20.03 -0.64 -5.02
N GLU A 158 20.31 0.01 -3.90
CA GLU A 158 20.42 -0.65 -2.60
C GLU A 158 19.09 -1.24 -2.13
N SER A 159 17.96 -0.67 -2.60
CA SER A 159 16.61 -1.19 -2.32
C SER A 159 16.28 -2.45 -3.13
N ARG A 160 16.99 -2.75 -4.23
CA ARG A 160 16.67 -3.86 -5.14
C ARG A 160 16.58 -5.20 -4.44
N LYS A 161 17.50 -5.51 -3.55
CA LYS A 161 17.51 -6.78 -2.81
C LYS A 161 16.24 -6.98 -1.97
N TYR A 162 15.75 -5.92 -1.35
CA TYR A 162 14.52 -5.95 -0.54
C TYR A 162 13.28 -6.07 -1.42
N PHE A 163 13.26 -5.41 -2.56
CA PHE A 163 12.16 -5.54 -3.52
C PHE A 163 12.11 -6.95 -4.14
N ALA A 164 13.27 -7.52 -4.47
CA ALA A 164 13.37 -8.90 -4.97
C ALA A 164 12.91 -9.92 -3.92
N GLU A 165 13.24 -9.72 -2.64
CA GLU A 165 12.76 -10.55 -1.54
C GLU A 165 11.24 -10.43 -1.38
N THR A 166 10.71 -9.21 -1.34
CA THR A 166 9.26 -8.97 -1.26
C THR A 166 8.51 -9.60 -2.43
N ARG A 167 9.07 -9.53 -3.65
CA ARG A 167 8.51 -10.20 -4.82
C ARG A 167 8.45 -11.71 -4.66
N LYS A 168 9.46 -12.35 -4.09
CA LYS A 168 9.45 -13.80 -3.82
C LYS A 168 8.31 -14.17 -2.86
N LEU A 169 8.15 -13.42 -1.78
CA LEU A 169 7.07 -13.62 -0.82
C LEU A 169 5.68 -13.41 -1.46
N PHE A 170 5.56 -12.41 -2.30
CA PHE A 170 4.33 -12.20 -3.09
C PHE A 170 4.02 -13.38 -4.02
N GLN A 171 5.04 -13.89 -4.73
CA GLN A 171 4.89 -15.06 -5.60
C GLN A 171 4.58 -16.34 -4.81
N GLU A 172 5.10 -16.48 -3.60
CA GLU A 172 4.76 -17.58 -2.71
C GLU A 172 3.27 -17.55 -2.35
N LEU A 173 2.72 -16.36 -2.00
CA LEU A 173 1.28 -16.21 -1.74
C LEU A 173 0.43 -16.59 -2.94
N GLN A 174 0.88 -16.26 -4.16
CA GLN A 174 0.16 -16.60 -5.41
C GLN A 174 0.04 -18.12 -5.66
N GLN A 175 0.90 -18.93 -5.06
CA GLN A 175 0.89 -20.39 -5.19
C GLN A 175 0.04 -21.08 -4.12
N LEU A 176 -0.47 -20.34 -3.13
CA LEU A 176 -1.30 -20.90 -2.08
C LEU A 176 -2.72 -21.13 -2.59
N ASP A 177 -3.30 -22.24 -2.14
CA ASP A 177 -4.73 -22.51 -2.30
C ASP A 177 -5.50 -21.70 -1.22
N LEU A 178 -5.96 -20.52 -1.60
CA LEU A 178 -6.68 -19.58 -0.73
C LEU A 178 -8.12 -19.40 -1.26
N PRO A 179 -9.10 -19.08 -0.38
CA PRO A 179 -10.47 -18.79 -0.81
C PRO A 179 -10.51 -17.57 -1.76
N GLU A 180 -11.03 -17.74 -2.98
CA GLU A 180 -11.04 -16.71 -4.04
C GLU A 180 -11.83 -15.45 -3.66
N ASP A 181 -12.82 -15.59 -2.80
CA ASP A 181 -13.62 -14.46 -2.28
C ASP A 181 -12.87 -13.63 -1.22
N ARG A 182 -11.82 -14.20 -0.59
CA ARG A 182 -11.05 -13.60 0.51
C ARG A 182 -9.58 -13.31 0.17
N ALA A 183 -9.09 -13.82 -0.96
CA ALA A 183 -7.74 -13.56 -1.45
C ALA A 183 -7.69 -13.46 -2.97
N VAL A 184 -7.16 -12.35 -3.47
CA VAL A 184 -6.83 -12.12 -4.88
C VAL A 184 -5.44 -11.52 -4.91
N ILE A 185 -4.41 -12.35 -5.00
CA ILE A 185 -3.00 -11.91 -4.84
C ILE A 185 -2.49 -11.31 -6.15
N ASP A 186 -2.74 -10.01 -6.34
CA ASP A 186 -2.44 -9.25 -7.55
C ASP A 186 -1.75 -7.91 -7.30
N THR A 187 -1.60 -7.51 -6.02
CA THR A 187 -1.10 -6.19 -5.66
C THR A 187 0.21 -6.26 -4.87
N LEU A 188 1.27 -5.71 -5.46
CA LEU A 188 2.59 -5.57 -4.85
C LEU A 188 2.91 -4.08 -4.71
N SER A 189 2.77 -3.54 -3.49
CA SER A 189 2.97 -2.13 -3.18
C SER A 189 4.37 -1.90 -2.62
N MET A 190 5.28 -1.39 -3.45
CA MET A 190 6.64 -1.06 -3.06
C MET A 190 7.23 0.01 -3.98
N GLY A 191 8.25 0.73 -3.50
CA GLY A 191 8.90 1.82 -4.21
C GLY A 191 8.31 3.20 -3.89
N MET A 192 9.20 4.15 -3.64
CA MET A 192 8.91 5.54 -3.31
C MET A 192 9.64 6.48 -4.26
N SER A 193 9.58 7.80 -4.02
CA SER A 193 10.15 8.82 -4.92
C SER A 193 11.62 8.60 -5.30
N SER A 194 12.40 7.97 -4.43
CA SER A 194 13.83 7.71 -4.65
C SER A 194 14.12 6.45 -5.45
N ASP A 195 13.29 5.42 -5.35
CA ASP A 195 13.60 4.05 -5.77
C ASP A 195 12.48 3.35 -6.57
N TYR A 196 11.39 4.06 -6.90
CA TYR A 196 10.24 3.46 -7.59
C TYR A 196 10.59 2.85 -8.96
N GLU A 197 11.61 3.36 -9.68
CA GLU A 197 12.01 2.77 -10.96
C GLU A 197 12.55 1.35 -10.74
N VAL A 198 13.40 1.16 -9.73
CA VAL A 198 13.92 -0.15 -9.32
C VAL A 198 12.79 -1.07 -8.84
N ALA A 199 11.85 -0.53 -8.03
CA ALA A 199 10.70 -1.28 -7.58
C ALA A 199 9.81 -1.77 -8.74
N VAL A 200 9.61 -0.94 -9.77
CA VAL A 200 8.88 -1.34 -10.99
C VAL A 200 9.61 -2.46 -11.70
N GLU A 201 10.92 -2.38 -11.86
CA GLU A 201 11.73 -3.43 -12.47
C GLU A 201 11.64 -4.75 -11.69
N GLU A 202 11.53 -4.68 -10.36
CA GLU A 202 11.32 -5.84 -9.49
C GLU A 202 9.85 -6.28 -9.38
N GLY A 203 8.94 -5.70 -10.16
CA GLY A 203 7.56 -6.20 -10.30
C GLY A 203 6.50 -5.46 -9.49
N SER A 204 6.82 -4.30 -8.88
CA SER A 204 5.80 -3.49 -8.19
C SER A 204 4.58 -3.22 -9.08
N THR A 205 3.38 -3.34 -8.52
CA THR A 205 2.13 -2.99 -9.19
C THR A 205 1.58 -1.65 -8.72
N ILE A 206 2.01 -1.17 -7.54
CA ILE A 206 1.71 0.17 -7.02
C ILE A 206 3.00 0.81 -6.52
N VAL A 207 3.37 1.95 -7.07
CA VAL A 207 4.45 2.81 -6.55
C VAL A 207 3.86 4.03 -5.85
N ARG A 208 4.46 4.42 -4.69
CA ARG A 208 3.96 5.47 -3.79
C ARG A 208 4.87 6.70 -3.87
N VAL A 209 4.50 7.67 -4.68
CA VAL A 209 5.34 8.80 -5.04
C VAL A 209 4.80 10.10 -4.43
N GLY A 210 5.61 10.77 -3.62
CA GLY A 210 5.28 12.06 -3.00
C GLY A 210 6.16 13.19 -3.56
N SER A 211 7.41 13.29 -3.08
CA SER A 211 8.29 14.41 -3.41
C SER A 211 8.64 14.55 -4.89
N ALA A 212 8.56 13.51 -5.68
CA ALA A 212 8.75 13.59 -7.13
C ALA A 212 7.52 14.15 -7.88
N ILE A 213 6.34 14.20 -7.25
CA ILE A 213 5.12 14.84 -7.77
C ILE A 213 4.99 16.26 -7.22
N PHE A 214 5.03 16.41 -5.90
CA PHE A 214 4.72 17.66 -5.20
C PHE A 214 5.94 18.54 -4.88
N GLY A 215 7.15 18.06 -5.19
CA GLY A 215 8.40 18.76 -4.86
C GLY A 215 8.94 18.43 -3.45
N LYS A 216 10.10 19.01 -3.13
CA LYS A 216 10.72 18.84 -1.80
C LYS A 216 9.87 19.51 -0.73
N ARG A 217 9.65 18.81 0.38
CA ARG A 217 8.87 19.31 1.51
C ARG A 217 9.58 20.48 2.18
N ASN A 218 8.88 21.59 2.35
CA ASN A 218 9.29 22.66 3.25
C ASN A 218 8.82 22.29 4.66
N TYR A 219 9.69 21.73 5.48
CA TYR A 219 9.45 21.61 6.91
C TYR A 219 9.51 23.03 7.51
N ARG A 220 8.35 23.64 7.72
CA ARG A 220 8.22 24.86 8.55
C ARG A 220 7.93 24.46 9.98
#